data_c2956701f6bc2dc16de9d58751ac2b87
#
_entry.id   c2956701f6bc2dc16de9d58751ac2b87
#
_cell.length_a   1.000
_cell.length_b   1.000
_cell.length_c   1.000
_cell.angle_alpha   90.00
_cell.angle_beta   90.00
_cell.angle_gamma   90.00
#
_symmetry.space_group_name_H-M   'P 1'
#
loop_
_entity.id
_entity.type
_entity.pdbx_description
1 polymer ?
#
loop_
_entity_poly.entity_id
_entity_poly.type
_entity_poly.pdbx_seq_one_letter_code
_entity_poly.pdbx_strand_id
1 'polypeptide(L)'
;MIKISIIDYGSGNLLSVYKAFKFVSSSAYDIKITNDRAEVLSSDKIVFPGQGAINDCMKNLKEKKLDQTIADLAKTRPFFGICLGLQSLMEFSEEGGGVNCLGLINGRVKRFNREKAKPTKTEKFKVPHMGWNKVNFTRDHALLNGLDNDTYFYF
;
A
#
# COMPACT_ATOMS: atom_id res chain seq x y z
N MET A 1 13.50 6.26 20.63
CA MET A 1 12.58 5.29 19.99
C MET A 1 12.30 5.72 18.58
N ILE A 2 12.35 4.81 17.62
CA ILE A 2 12.00 5.08 16.21
C ILE A 2 10.48 5.10 16.10
N LYS A 3 9.93 6.20 15.61
CA LYS A 3 8.49 6.40 15.45
C LYS A 3 8.02 5.88 14.10
N ILE A 4 7.00 5.02 14.12
CA ILE A 4 6.34 4.50 12.90
C ILE A 4 4.87 4.90 12.94
N SER A 5 4.42 5.69 11.96
CA SER A 5 3.00 5.99 11.81
C SER A 5 2.36 5.08 10.76
N ILE A 6 1.30 4.42 11.16
CA ILE A 6 0.36 3.74 10.26
C ILE A 6 -0.75 4.73 9.95
N ILE A 7 -0.86 5.13 8.69
CA ILE A 7 -1.78 6.19 8.28
C ILE A 7 -3.23 5.71 8.34
N ASP A 8 -4.05 6.45 9.10
CA ASP A 8 -5.50 6.28 9.16
C ASP A 8 -6.20 7.36 8.33
N TYR A 9 -6.49 7.07 7.08
CA TYR A 9 -7.31 7.96 6.26
C TYR A 9 -8.81 7.59 6.29
N GLY A 10 -9.22 6.66 7.15
CA GLY A 10 -10.62 6.24 7.32
C GLY A 10 -10.97 4.94 6.61
N SER A 11 -9.98 4.19 6.11
CA SER A 11 -10.16 2.88 5.49
C SER A 11 -8.92 2.01 5.68
N GLY A 12 -9.09 0.70 5.58
CA GLY A 12 -8.01 -0.27 5.70
C GLY A 12 -8.13 -1.14 6.95
N ASN A 13 -7.52 -2.32 6.90
CA ASN A 13 -7.41 -3.21 8.06
C ASN A 13 -6.22 -2.79 8.94
N LEU A 14 -6.33 -1.58 9.52
CA LEU A 14 -5.26 -0.94 10.27
C LEU A 14 -4.80 -1.75 11.48
N LEU A 15 -5.75 -2.40 12.17
CA LEU A 15 -5.45 -3.17 13.38
C LEU A 15 -4.61 -4.42 13.04
N SER A 16 -4.88 -5.10 11.95
CA SER A 16 -4.07 -6.25 11.50
C SER A 16 -2.66 -5.82 11.12
N VAL A 17 -2.52 -4.71 10.41
CA VAL A 17 -1.22 -4.13 10.08
C VAL A 17 -0.46 -3.74 11.34
N TYR A 18 -1.11 -3.03 12.26
CA TYR A 18 -0.52 -2.66 13.55
C TYR A 18 -0.03 -3.89 14.33
N LYS A 19 -0.86 -4.93 14.47
CA LYS A 19 -0.49 -6.15 15.18
C LYS A 19 0.70 -6.86 14.52
N ALA A 20 0.74 -6.92 13.18
CA ALA A 20 1.85 -7.51 12.46
C ALA A 20 3.16 -6.76 12.74
N PHE A 21 3.14 -5.42 12.64
CA PHE A 21 4.31 -4.60 12.97
C PHE A 21 4.73 -4.74 14.43
N LYS A 22 3.78 -4.76 15.37
CA LYS A 22 4.07 -4.96 16.79
C LYS A 22 4.68 -6.33 17.07
N PHE A 23 4.23 -7.37 16.38
CA PHE A 23 4.75 -8.74 16.54
C PHE A 23 6.23 -8.86 16.14
N VAL A 24 6.62 -8.20 15.03
CA VAL A 24 8.00 -8.27 14.53
C VAL A 24 8.93 -7.18 15.11
N SER A 25 8.36 -6.19 15.81
CA SER A 25 9.16 -5.07 16.34
C SER A 25 9.69 -5.33 17.74
N SER A 26 10.82 -4.71 18.06
CA SER A 26 11.35 -4.62 19.42
C SER A 26 10.81 -3.38 20.17
N SER A 27 11.17 -3.24 21.44
CA SER A 27 10.86 -2.06 22.28
C SER A 27 11.50 -0.76 21.76
N ALA A 28 12.40 -0.83 20.78
CA ALA A 28 13.01 0.33 20.17
C ALA A 28 12.05 1.12 19.25
N TYR A 29 10.88 0.55 18.91
CA TYR A 29 9.92 1.15 18.00
C TYR A 29 8.64 1.59 18.71
N ASP A 30 8.24 2.84 18.47
CA ASP A 30 6.93 3.38 18.83
C ASP A 30 6.02 3.37 17.59
N ILE A 31 5.05 2.48 17.58
CA ILE A 31 4.16 2.26 16.44
C ILE A 31 2.76 2.78 16.79
N LYS A 32 2.22 3.67 15.97
CA LYS A 32 0.90 4.26 16.16
C LYS A 32 0.06 4.21 14.89
N ILE A 33 -1.23 3.99 15.06
CA ILE A 33 -2.24 4.29 14.04
C ILE A 33 -2.68 5.72 14.27
N THR A 34 -2.56 6.58 13.26
CA THR A 34 -2.89 8.00 13.42
C THR A 34 -3.35 8.65 12.13
N ASN A 35 -4.23 9.63 12.25
CA ASN A 35 -4.61 10.59 11.22
C ASN A 35 -4.18 12.02 11.59
N ASP A 36 -3.55 12.20 12.73
CA ASP A 36 -3.01 13.49 13.14
C ASP A 36 -1.79 13.87 12.30
N ARG A 37 -1.90 14.99 11.60
CA ARG A 37 -0.85 15.45 10.70
C ARG A 37 0.46 15.74 11.43
N ALA A 38 0.41 16.24 12.66
CA ALA A 38 1.62 16.56 13.44
C ALA A 38 2.34 15.27 13.87
N GLU A 39 1.59 14.25 14.28
CA GLU A 39 2.15 12.93 14.57
C GLU A 39 2.79 12.32 13.34
N VAL A 40 2.09 12.33 12.18
CA VAL A 40 2.61 11.82 10.91
C VAL A 40 3.91 12.54 10.52
N LEU A 41 3.95 13.87 10.61
CA LEU A 41 5.15 14.67 10.32
C LEU A 41 6.32 14.37 11.26
N SER A 42 6.06 13.98 12.50
CA SER A 42 7.09 13.65 13.49
C SER A 42 7.64 12.23 13.37
N SER A 43 7.09 11.40 12.46
CA SER A 43 7.45 9.99 12.35
C SER A 43 8.72 9.78 11.54
N ASP A 44 9.50 8.79 11.93
CA ASP A 44 10.73 8.39 11.23
C ASP A 44 10.44 7.49 10.01
N LYS A 45 9.36 6.72 10.08
CA LYS A 45 8.92 5.80 9.02
C LYS A 45 7.40 5.82 8.88
N ILE A 46 6.93 5.62 7.67
CA ILE A 46 5.51 5.66 7.35
C ILE A 46 5.05 4.31 6.78
N VAL A 47 3.93 3.82 7.28
CA VAL A 47 3.20 2.68 6.72
C VAL A 47 1.86 3.18 6.23
N PHE A 48 1.59 2.97 4.96
CA PHE A 48 0.37 3.40 4.31
C PHE A 48 -0.42 2.21 3.77
N PRO A 49 -1.23 1.57 4.61
CA PRO A 49 -2.11 0.51 4.18
C PRO A 49 -3.36 1.09 3.50
N GLY A 50 -4.05 0.30 2.72
CA GLY A 50 -5.31 0.72 2.13
C GLY A 50 -6.13 -0.44 1.61
N GLN A 51 -7.46 -0.27 1.65
CA GLN A 51 -8.43 -1.16 1.03
C GLN A 51 -9.65 -0.34 0.56
N GLY A 52 -10.47 -0.93 -0.30
CA GLY A 52 -11.65 -0.26 -0.86
C GLY A 52 -11.35 0.43 -2.20
N ALA A 53 -12.06 1.51 -2.51
CA ALA A 53 -11.97 2.21 -3.77
C ALA A 53 -10.94 3.35 -3.72
N ILE A 54 -10.19 3.52 -4.81
CA ILE A 54 -9.17 4.58 -4.93
C ILE A 54 -9.78 5.98 -4.85
N ASN A 55 -11.01 6.17 -5.35
CA ASN A 55 -11.73 7.43 -5.25
C ASN A 55 -11.91 7.88 -3.81
N ASP A 56 -12.35 6.96 -2.95
CA ASP A 56 -12.58 7.23 -1.53
C ASP A 56 -11.26 7.49 -0.81
N CYS A 57 -10.22 6.73 -1.15
CA CYS A 57 -8.88 6.95 -0.62
C CYS A 57 -8.40 8.37 -0.90
N MET A 58 -8.41 8.80 -2.16
CA MET A 58 -7.93 10.12 -2.56
C MET A 58 -8.79 11.25 -1.99
N LYS A 59 -10.10 11.05 -1.90
CA LYS A 59 -11.02 11.99 -1.25
C LYS A 59 -10.70 12.15 0.23
N ASN A 60 -10.62 11.04 0.97
CA ASN A 60 -10.35 11.05 2.40
C ASN A 60 -8.99 11.65 2.75
N LEU A 61 -7.97 11.38 1.93
CA LEU A 61 -6.64 11.98 2.10
C LEU A 61 -6.71 13.52 1.99
N LYS A 62 -7.44 14.05 1.01
CA LYS A 62 -7.62 15.49 0.82
C LYS A 62 -8.41 16.11 1.98
N GLU A 63 -9.52 15.49 2.38
CA GLU A 63 -10.35 15.98 3.50
C GLU A 63 -9.55 16.05 4.81
N LYS A 64 -8.68 15.09 5.05
CA LYS A 64 -7.79 15.06 6.22
C LYS A 64 -6.50 15.87 6.04
N LYS A 65 -6.29 16.50 4.88
CA LYS A 65 -5.06 17.24 4.53
C LYS A 65 -3.78 16.42 4.68
N LEU A 66 -3.89 15.12 4.39
CA LEU A 66 -2.80 14.16 4.46
C LEU A 66 -2.12 13.92 3.12
N ASP A 67 -2.75 14.26 2.01
CA ASP A 67 -2.26 14.03 0.63
C ASP A 67 -0.88 14.67 0.42
N GLN A 68 -0.73 15.96 0.66
CA GLN A 68 0.56 16.65 0.53
C GLN A 68 1.57 16.16 1.58
N THR A 69 1.11 15.92 2.81
CA THR A 69 1.98 15.44 3.88
C THR A 69 2.59 14.08 3.53
N ILE A 70 1.79 13.15 3.01
CA ILE A 70 2.25 11.83 2.56
C ILE A 70 3.20 11.99 1.37
N ALA A 71 2.87 12.87 0.42
CA ALA A 71 3.71 13.12 -0.75
C ALA A 71 5.11 13.63 -0.37
N ASP A 72 5.20 14.51 0.60
CA ASP A 72 6.48 15.06 1.06
C ASP A 72 7.29 14.02 1.86
N LEU A 73 6.64 13.26 2.73
CA LEU A 73 7.29 12.26 3.56
C LEU A 73 7.78 11.06 2.73
N ALA A 74 7.03 10.64 1.72
CA ALA A 74 7.43 9.53 0.86
C ALA A 74 8.73 9.79 0.06
N LYS A 75 9.10 11.07 -0.11
CA LYS A 75 10.36 11.47 -0.77
C LYS A 75 11.56 11.45 0.17
N THR A 76 11.33 11.57 1.46
CA THR A 76 12.40 11.87 2.44
C THR A 76 12.55 10.81 3.52
N ARG A 77 11.59 9.89 3.66
CA ARG A 77 11.57 8.88 4.72
C ARG A 77 11.25 7.49 4.18
N PRO A 78 11.68 6.43 4.87
CA PRO A 78 11.23 5.07 4.55
C PRO A 78 9.71 5.01 4.56
N PHE A 79 9.14 4.60 3.42
CA PHE A 79 7.71 4.57 3.17
C PHE A 79 7.29 3.19 2.67
N PHE A 80 6.27 2.60 3.29
CA PHE A 80 5.78 1.28 2.94
C PHE A 80 4.29 1.33 2.58
N GLY A 81 4.01 1.34 1.28
CA GLY A 81 2.65 1.28 0.72
C GLY A 81 2.16 -0.16 0.57
N ILE A 82 0.97 -0.44 1.08
CA ILE A 82 0.36 -1.78 1.01
C ILE A 82 -0.94 -1.70 0.23
N CYS A 83 -1.10 -2.53 -0.82
CA CYS A 83 -2.30 -2.64 -1.65
C CYS A 83 -2.74 -1.26 -2.19
N LEU A 84 -3.90 -0.75 -1.80
CA LEU A 84 -4.40 0.56 -2.23
C LEU A 84 -3.45 1.70 -1.82
N GLY A 85 -2.75 1.57 -0.69
CA GLY A 85 -1.72 2.52 -0.28
C GLY A 85 -0.55 2.59 -1.28
N LEU A 86 -0.15 1.47 -1.89
CA LEU A 86 0.82 1.46 -3.00
C LEU A 86 0.20 2.06 -4.27
N GLN A 87 -1.02 1.67 -4.63
CA GLN A 87 -1.69 2.15 -5.84
C GLN A 87 -1.85 3.68 -5.85
N SER A 88 -2.16 4.26 -4.68
CA SER A 88 -2.32 5.71 -4.55
C SER A 88 -1.02 6.51 -4.76
N LEU A 89 0.15 5.87 -4.71
CA LEU A 89 1.43 6.53 -5.00
C LEU A 89 1.68 6.72 -6.50
N MET A 90 0.96 6.00 -7.37
CA MET A 90 1.06 6.11 -8.82
C MET A 90 0.53 7.46 -9.32
N GLU A 91 0.69 7.75 -10.62
CA GLU A 91 0.14 8.97 -11.23
C GLU A 91 -1.38 8.90 -11.38
N PHE A 92 -1.88 7.73 -11.75
CA PHE A 92 -3.27 7.56 -12.15
C PHE A 92 -3.74 6.11 -11.94
N SER A 93 -5.02 5.95 -11.63
CA SER A 93 -5.71 4.66 -11.59
C SER A 93 -6.91 4.67 -12.55
N GLU A 94 -7.09 3.58 -13.31
CA GLU A 94 -8.27 3.37 -14.18
C GLU A 94 -9.53 2.98 -13.39
N GLU A 95 -9.42 2.75 -12.10
CA GLU A 95 -10.55 2.38 -11.25
C GLU A 95 -11.58 3.51 -11.17
N GLY A 96 -12.86 3.15 -11.10
CA GLY A 96 -13.95 4.10 -10.90
C GLY A 96 -14.12 5.15 -12.02
N GLY A 97 -13.65 4.86 -13.22
CA GLY A 97 -13.72 5.78 -14.35
C GLY A 97 -12.49 6.70 -14.50
N GLY A 98 -11.50 6.51 -13.64
CA GLY A 98 -10.22 7.23 -13.70
C GLY A 98 -10.02 8.22 -12.57
N VAL A 99 -8.90 8.06 -11.84
CA VAL A 99 -8.56 8.88 -10.68
C VAL A 99 -7.11 9.30 -10.75
N ASN A 100 -6.85 10.60 -10.62
CA ASN A 100 -5.50 11.10 -10.37
C ASN A 100 -5.09 10.77 -8.94
N CYS A 101 -3.94 10.12 -8.80
CA CYS A 101 -3.36 9.72 -7.52
C CYS A 101 -2.27 10.71 -7.07
N LEU A 102 -1.36 10.29 -6.19
CA LEU A 102 -0.35 11.19 -5.63
C LEU A 102 0.83 11.49 -6.58
N GLY A 103 1.02 10.70 -7.64
CA GLY A 103 2.05 10.94 -8.65
C GLY A 103 3.49 10.86 -8.14
N LEU A 104 3.75 10.03 -7.13
CA LEU A 104 5.08 9.87 -6.55
C LEU A 104 5.91 8.78 -7.24
N ILE A 105 5.22 7.85 -7.87
CA ILE A 105 5.80 6.76 -8.66
C ILE A 105 5.25 6.87 -10.08
N ASN A 106 6.13 7.00 -11.06
CA ASN A 106 5.72 7.03 -12.47
C ASN A 106 5.03 5.73 -12.84
N GLY A 107 3.85 5.85 -13.40
CA GLY A 107 3.07 4.73 -13.86
C GLY A 107 1.58 4.84 -13.52
N ARG A 108 0.85 3.82 -13.95
CA ARG A 108 -0.61 3.79 -13.84
C ARG A 108 -1.09 2.45 -13.31
N VAL A 109 -2.10 2.48 -12.45
CA VAL A 109 -2.86 1.30 -12.08
C VAL A 109 -3.84 0.99 -13.20
N LYS A 110 -3.67 -0.16 -13.84
CA LYS A 110 -4.50 -0.59 -14.97
C LYS A 110 -5.37 -1.77 -14.60
N ARG A 111 -6.55 -1.82 -15.20
CA ARG A 111 -7.40 -3.00 -15.10
C ARG A 111 -6.75 -4.17 -15.83
N PHE A 112 -6.85 -5.37 -15.26
CA PHE A 112 -6.42 -6.58 -15.94
C PHE A 112 -7.16 -6.77 -17.28
N ASN A 113 -6.39 -6.99 -18.34
CA ASN A 113 -6.98 -7.28 -19.65
C ASN A 113 -7.45 -8.74 -19.70
N ARG A 114 -8.76 -8.94 -19.64
CA ARG A 114 -9.39 -10.27 -19.68
C ARG A 114 -9.15 -11.03 -20.98
N GLU A 115 -8.94 -10.33 -22.10
CA GLU A 115 -8.70 -10.95 -23.40
C GLU A 115 -7.31 -11.56 -23.51
N LYS A 116 -6.32 -10.99 -22.80
CA LYS A 116 -4.94 -11.49 -22.76
C LYS A 116 -4.76 -12.62 -21.75
N ALA A 117 -5.61 -12.71 -20.74
CA ALA A 117 -5.64 -13.81 -19.80
C ALA A 117 -6.32 -15.00 -20.48
N LYS A 118 -5.55 -15.88 -21.13
CA LYS A 118 -6.09 -17.14 -21.67
C LYS A 118 -6.61 -17.98 -20.50
N PRO A 119 -7.93 -18.11 -20.29
CA PRO A 119 -8.43 -18.96 -19.24
C PRO A 119 -8.07 -20.41 -19.62
N THR A 120 -7.43 -21.12 -18.74
CA THR A 120 -7.42 -22.58 -18.80
C THR A 120 -8.88 -23.05 -18.65
N LYS A 121 -9.25 -24.19 -19.23
CA LYS A 121 -10.63 -24.69 -19.25
C LYS A 121 -11.30 -24.77 -17.87
N THR A 122 -10.54 -24.64 -16.79
CA THR A 122 -10.96 -24.82 -15.41
C THR A 122 -10.90 -23.53 -14.56
N GLU A 123 -10.21 -22.47 -15.01
CA GLU A 123 -10.03 -21.26 -14.21
C GLU A 123 -10.71 -20.06 -14.86
N LYS A 124 -11.74 -19.52 -14.18
CA LYS A 124 -12.34 -18.24 -14.54
C LYS A 124 -11.47 -17.11 -13.97
N PHE A 125 -10.87 -16.32 -14.84
CA PHE A 125 -10.17 -15.11 -14.43
C PHE A 125 -11.12 -14.14 -13.74
N LYS A 126 -10.90 -13.90 -12.44
CA LYS A 126 -11.70 -12.97 -11.64
C LYS A 126 -10.97 -11.63 -11.51
N VAL A 127 -11.75 -10.56 -11.53
CA VAL A 127 -11.30 -9.19 -11.20
C VAL A 127 -12.23 -8.68 -10.10
N PRO A 128 -11.70 -8.31 -8.95
CA PRO A 128 -10.28 -8.30 -8.56
C PRO A 128 -9.69 -9.71 -8.46
N HIS A 129 -8.36 -9.79 -8.61
CA HIS A 129 -7.62 -11.02 -8.33
C HIS A 129 -7.60 -11.24 -6.81
N MET A 130 -8.01 -12.43 -6.37
CA MET A 130 -7.97 -12.84 -4.97
C MET A 130 -7.51 -14.28 -4.90
N GLY A 131 -6.41 -14.54 -4.21
CA GLY A 131 -5.88 -15.89 -4.07
C GLY A 131 -4.38 -15.93 -3.80
N TRP A 132 -3.87 -17.14 -3.60
CA TRP A 132 -2.45 -17.39 -3.39
C TRP A 132 -1.74 -17.50 -4.74
N ASN A 133 -0.70 -16.69 -4.91
CA ASN A 133 0.19 -16.79 -6.08
C ASN A 133 1.65 -16.74 -5.66
N LYS A 134 2.47 -17.39 -6.47
CA LYS A 134 3.91 -17.31 -6.37
C LYS A 134 4.40 -15.94 -6.80
N VAL A 135 5.38 -15.41 -6.07
CA VAL A 135 6.05 -14.16 -6.40
C VAL A 135 7.49 -14.44 -6.80
N ASN A 136 7.89 -13.96 -7.98
CA ASN A 136 9.25 -14.00 -8.45
C ASN A 136 9.92 -12.65 -8.23
N PHE A 137 11.03 -12.64 -7.52
CA PHE A 137 11.81 -11.44 -7.27
C PHE A 137 12.70 -11.15 -8.48
N THR A 138 12.52 -9.98 -9.09
CA THR A 138 13.28 -9.57 -10.27
C THR A 138 14.59 -8.86 -9.91
N ARG A 139 14.80 -8.55 -8.65
CA ARG A 139 16.02 -7.93 -8.10
C ARG A 139 16.10 -8.17 -6.59
N ASP A 140 17.33 -8.14 -6.08
CA ASP A 140 17.55 -8.21 -4.64
C ASP A 140 17.09 -6.91 -3.95
N HIS A 141 16.47 -7.07 -2.79
CA HIS A 141 16.08 -5.96 -1.94
C HIS A 141 16.02 -6.39 -0.48
N ALA A 142 16.39 -5.50 0.45
CA ALA A 142 16.42 -5.80 1.87
C ALA A 142 15.07 -6.26 2.45
N LEU A 143 13.93 -5.81 1.90
CA LEU A 143 12.59 -6.26 2.29
C LEU A 143 12.32 -7.73 1.95
N LEU A 144 13.13 -8.34 1.09
CA LEU A 144 12.96 -9.72 0.64
C LEU A 144 13.91 -10.69 1.35
N ASN A 145 14.75 -10.18 2.27
CA ASN A 145 15.68 -11.03 3.01
C ASN A 145 14.92 -12.10 3.81
N GLY A 146 15.32 -13.35 3.60
CA GLY A 146 14.67 -14.51 4.24
C GLY A 146 13.43 -15.03 3.52
N LEU A 147 13.13 -14.49 2.34
CA LEU A 147 12.09 -15.02 1.45
C LEU A 147 12.75 -15.64 0.21
N ASP A 148 12.28 -16.82 -0.16
CA ASP A 148 12.72 -17.50 -1.37
C ASP A 148 11.89 -17.07 -2.58
N ASN A 149 12.49 -17.15 -3.78
CA ASN A 149 11.72 -17.07 -5.01
C ASN A 149 10.64 -18.17 -5.02
N ASP A 150 9.54 -17.90 -5.70
CA ASP A 150 8.36 -18.76 -5.69
C ASP A 150 7.62 -18.86 -4.35
N THR A 151 7.96 -18.03 -3.36
CA THR A 151 7.16 -17.89 -2.14
C THR A 151 5.74 -17.45 -2.49
N TYR A 152 4.75 -18.09 -1.87
CA TYR A 152 3.35 -17.73 -2.08
C TYR A 152 2.95 -16.51 -1.26
N PHE A 153 2.29 -15.58 -1.92
CA PHE A 153 1.61 -14.44 -1.30
C PHE A 153 0.12 -14.47 -1.60
N TYR A 154 -0.68 -13.96 -0.69
CA TYR A 154 -2.11 -13.77 -0.90
C TYR A 154 -2.37 -12.36 -1.44
N PHE A 155 -3.13 -12.29 -2.53
CA PHE A 155 -3.54 -11.05 -3.19
C PHE A 155 -5.04 -10.83 -3.05
#